data_32e05858311e07dbb36b320176fcfdeb
#
_entry.id   32e05858311e07dbb36b320176fcfdeb
#
_cell.length_a   1.000
_cell.length_b   1.000
_cell.length_c   1.000
_cell.angle_alpha   90.00
_cell.angle_beta   90.00
_cell.angle_gamma   90.00
#
_symmetry.space_group_name_H-M   'P 1'
#
loop_
_entity.id
_entity.type
_entity.pdbx_description
1 polymer ?
#
loop_
_entity_poly.entity_id
_entity_poly.type
_entity_poly.pdbx_seq_one_letter_code
_entity_poly.pdbx_strand_id
1 'polypeptide(L)'
;MAASTASQIIEAIGGAGNVKSLTHCATRLRFELVDAGKVDQHRLETMKGVLGAVPQSGDRYQVVIGGAVATMYENIMHLPEMAGVGAGKGAVAGDKAQSDADVKAAERAKVRGKVAWMDSFFEYLSDSFRPILGVLLGASIIIALINLCISIGIVPGEEANTSLVFIKAIWKGVFYFLPIMIAYNASKKLKVDPWLGGSIMAALMTPQFADLMDSEKWKGVTTCVKSATLGTTSCSTKVFGIPMLLNDYSGNVFVPLLMAAVLALVYHGLKKIVPDSVQIVFVPFFSMIIVGALTAFLIGPLGILAGNWLGVGLAWLNGHAPFIFAILIPMLYPFLVPLGLHWPLNALMLMNIQSLGYDFIQGPMGVWNFACFGATAGVLFISIRDKNKDMRQTSLGALAAGLLGGVSEPSLYGIHLRYKLIYKRMLVGCFAGGVVIAVLGWLFPSVTAAGESVRGVTTNAFAFTSLLTIPVFNQMWVYAVSIAVSFIV
;
A
#
# COMPACT_ATOMS: atom_id res chain seq x y z
N MET A 1 12.17 24.46 -33.10
CA MET A 1 11.57 23.49 -32.14
C MET A 1 10.87 24.29 -31.06
N ALA A 2 9.60 24.03 -30.77
CA ALA A 2 8.92 24.72 -29.68
C ALA A 2 9.63 24.34 -28.35
N ALA A 3 10.00 25.37 -27.55
CA ALA A 3 10.63 25.16 -26.25
C ALA A 3 9.70 24.32 -25.39
N SER A 4 10.26 23.32 -24.65
CA SER A 4 9.48 22.47 -23.76
C SER A 4 8.88 23.31 -22.61
N THR A 5 7.75 22.90 -22.04
CA THR A 5 7.15 23.60 -20.88
C THR A 5 8.18 23.75 -19.75
N ALA A 6 9.06 22.78 -19.57
CA ALA A 6 10.16 22.83 -18.59
C ALA A 6 11.12 24.01 -18.86
N SER A 7 11.57 24.18 -20.11
CA SER A 7 12.45 25.28 -20.50
C SER A 7 11.73 26.65 -20.36
N GLN A 8 10.45 26.72 -20.73
CA GLN A 8 9.65 27.95 -20.59
C GLN A 8 9.47 28.37 -19.14
N ILE A 9 9.31 27.41 -18.19
CA ILE A 9 9.26 27.70 -16.76
C ILE A 9 10.59 28.29 -16.30
N ILE A 10 11.72 27.72 -16.69
CA ILE A 10 13.04 28.24 -16.32
C ILE A 10 13.28 29.63 -16.88
N GLU A 11 12.92 29.89 -18.14
CA GLU A 11 13.00 31.24 -18.70
C GLU A 11 12.16 32.25 -17.91
N ALA A 12 10.91 31.90 -17.57
CA ALA A 12 10.00 32.79 -16.85
C ALA A 12 10.41 33.05 -15.40
N ILE A 13 11.22 32.18 -14.81
CA ILE A 13 11.80 32.39 -13.46
C ILE A 13 13.04 33.30 -13.51
N GLY A 14 13.47 33.71 -14.69
CA GLY A 14 14.66 34.57 -14.88
C GLY A 14 15.91 33.77 -15.29
N GLY A 15 15.73 32.57 -15.85
CA GLY A 15 16.78 31.70 -16.34
C GLY A 15 17.42 30.82 -15.26
N ALA A 16 18.18 29.81 -15.68
CA ALA A 16 18.85 28.85 -14.81
C ALA A 16 19.83 29.53 -13.81
N GLY A 17 20.49 30.63 -14.22
CA GLY A 17 21.38 31.43 -13.37
C GLY A 17 20.66 32.13 -12.20
N ASN A 18 19.33 32.23 -12.24
CA ASN A 18 18.53 32.76 -11.15
C ASN A 18 18.07 31.69 -10.14
N VAL A 19 18.31 30.40 -10.42
CA VAL A 19 17.90 29.27 -9.58
C VAL A 19 19.06 28.83 -8.69
N LYS A 20 18.96 29.04 -7.38
CA LYS A 20 19.91 28.50 -6.38
C LYS A 20 19.64 27.03 -6.09
N SER A 21 18.36 26.70 -5.91
CA SER A 21 17.95 25.32 -5.68
C SER A 21 16.51 25.10 -6.16
N LEU A 22 16.22 23.86 -6.54
CA LEU A 22 14.88 23.42 -6.93
C LEU A 22 14.51 22.16 -6.14
N THR A 23 13.33 22.17 -5.55
CA THR A 23 12.70 21.03 -4.91
C THR A 23 11.24 20.95 -5.32
N HIS A 24 10.55 19.86 -5.03
CA HIS A 24 9.12 19.78 -5.25
C HIS A 24 8.39 19.10 -4.08
N CYS A 25 7.11 19.39 -3.95
CA CYS A 25 6.18 18.62 -3.12
C CYS A 25 5.19 17.87 -4.04
N ALA A 26 4.09 17.36 -3.49
CA ALA A 26 3.13 16.57 -4.26
C ALA A 26 2.49 17.31 -5.45
N THR A 27 2.45 18.66 -5.44
CA THR A 27 1.76 19.45 -6.47
C THR A 27 2.51 20.70 -6.93
N ARG A 28 3.65 21.07 -6.32
CA ARG A 28 4.34 22.33 -6.57
C ARG A 28 5.84 22.15 -6.75
N LEU A 29 6.40 22.85 -7.72
CA LEU A 29 7.83 23.14 -7.80
C LEU A 29 8.16 24.27 -6.81
N ARG A 30 9.27 24.14 -6.09
CA ARG A 30 9.74 25.12 -5.11
C ARG A 30 11.11 25.59 -5.50
N PHE A 31 11.20 26.81 -5.93
CA PHE A 31 12.43 27.48 -6.31
C PHE A 31 12.96 28.32 -5.16
N GLU A 32 14.26 28.25 -4.92
CA GLU A 32 15.02 29.21 -4.21
C GLU A 32 15.83 30.00 -5.23
N LEU A 33 15.59 31.31 -5.32
CA LEU A 33 16.09 32.16 -6.39
C LEU A 33 17.24 33.04 -5.89
N VAL A 34 18.01 33.59 -6.83
CA VAL A 34 18.97 34.64 -6.54
C VAL A 34 18.23 35.96 -6.34
N ASP A 35 17.22 36.21 -7.17
CA ASP A 35 16.41 37.44 -7.19
C ASP A 35 14.98 37.10 -7.66
N ALA A 36 14.02 37.14 -6.75
CA ALA A 36 12.62 36.89 -7.06
C ALA A 36 11.97 37.99 -7.93
N GLY A 37 12.57 39.17 -8.01
CA GLY A 37 12.11 40.25 -8.86
C GLY A 37 12.26 40.00 -10.37
N LYS A 38 13.06 39.00 -10.75
CA LYS A 38 13.24 38.59 -12.14
C LYS A 38 12.16 37.64 -12.67
N VAL A 39 11.22 37.23 -11.82
CA VAL A 39 10.17 36.27 -12.17
C VAL A 39 9.06 36.98 -12.96
N ASP A 40 8.78 36.49 -14.15
CA ASP A 40 7.61 36.86 -14.93
C ASP A 40 6.39 36.02 -14.51
N GLN A 41 5.70 36.51 -13.45
CA GLN A 41 4.54 35.84 -12.88
C GLN A 41 3.41 35.69 -13.91
N HIS A 42 3.14 36.70 -14.71
CA HIS A 42 2.06 36.67 -15.69
C HIS A 42 2.30 35.60 -16.75
N ARG A 43 3.54 35.47 -17.23
CA ARG A 43 3.94 34.42 -18.18
C ARG A 43 3.78 33.02 -17.56
N LEU A 44 4.16 32.82 -16.30
CA LEU A 44 3.96 31.53 -15.59
C LEU A 44 2.48 31.16 -15.46
N GLU A 45 1.63 32.08 -15.07
CA GLU A 45 0.19 31.85 -14.87
C GLU A 45 -0.58 31.57 -16.18
N THR A 46 -0.05 32.00 -17.31
CA THR A 46 -0.64 31.77 -18.65
C THR A 46 -0.12 30.52 -19.34
N MET A 47 0.91 29.86 -18.78
CA MET A 47 1.50 28.66 -19.36
C MET A 47 0.59 27.45 -19.27
N LYS A 48 0.48 26.68 -20.35
CA LYS A 48 -0.22 25.40 -20.37
C LYS A 48 0.52 24.39 -19.44
N GLY A 49 -0.18 23.85 -18.44
CA GLY A 49 0.38 22.91 -17.46
C GLY A 49 0.88 23.56 -16.17
N VAL A 50 0.81 24.89 -16.06
CA VAL A 50 0.98 25.63 -14.80
C VAL A 50 -0.39 26.01 -14.27
N LEU A 51 -0.68 25.67 -13.03
CA LEU A 51 -1.96 25.93 -12.38
C LEU A 51 -1.95 27.23 -11.54
N GLY A 52 -0.77 27.78 -11.31
CA GLY A 52 -0.57 29.04 -10.61
C GLY A 52 0.89 29.25 -10.25
N ALA A 53 1.23 30.51 -9.94
CA ALA A 53 2.57 30.95 -9.58
C ALA A 53 2.47 31.85 -8.34
N VAL A 54 3.18 31.50 -7.25
CA VAL A 54 3.00 32.15 -5.94
C VAL A 54 4.35 32.58 -5.38
N PRO A 55 4.60 33.90 -5.22
CA PRO A 55 5.77 34.39 -4.51
C PRO A 55 5.70 34.01 -3.03
N GLN A 56 6.85 33.74 -2.45
CA GLN A 56 7.01 33.42 -1.03
C GLN A 56 7.93 34.46 -0.37
N SER A 57 7.99 34.48 0.96
CA SER A 57 8.85 35.37 1.67
C SER A 57 10.35 35.18 1.31
N GLY A 58 11.07 36.25 1.04
CA GLY A 58 12.43 36.22 0.51
C GLY A 58 12.47 35.81 -0.97
N ASP A 59 13.64 35.36 -1.44
CA ASP A 59 13.86 34.95 -2.82
C ASP A 59 13.33 33.53 -3.13
N ARG A 60 12.16 33.18 -2.60
CA ARG A 60 11.51 31.87 -2.82
C ARG A 60 10.26 32.02 -3.68
N TYR A 61 10.06 31.06 -4.57
CA TYR A 61 8.94 31.06 -5.50
C TYR A 61 8.35 29.67 -5.66
N GLN A 62 7.03 29.56 -5.78
CA GLN A 62 6.36 28.30 -6.00
C GLN A 62 5.57 28.31 -7.32
N VAL A 63 5.76 27.29 -8.14
CA VAL A 63 4.98 27.06 -9.35
C VAL A 63 4.11 25.82 -9.16
N VAL A 64 2.81 25.99 -9.23
CA VAL A 64 1.82 24.92 -9.01
C VAL A 64 1.61 24.17 -10.31
N ILE A 65 1.95 22.89 -10.31
CA ILE A 65 1.85 21.99 -11.49
C ILE A 65 0.73 20.96 -11.31
N GLY A 66 0.39 20.62 -10.06
CA GLY A 66 -0.55 19.53 -9.78
C GLY A 66 0.12 18.16 -9.82
N GLY A 67 -0.64 17.11 -10.17
CA GLY A 67 -0.18 15.72 -10.11
C GLY A 67 1.02 15.38 -11.00
N ALA A 68 1.31 16.19 -12.02
CA ALA A 68 2.45 16.00 -12.92
C ALA A 68 3.77 16.63 -12.42
N VAL A 69 3.80 17.10 -11.16
CA VAL A 69 4.95 17.86 -10.62
C VAL A 69 6.25 17.06 -10.61
N ALA A 70 6.21 15.76 -10.31
CA ALA A 70 7.41 14.93 -10.28
C ALA A 70 8.05 14.80 -11.66
N THR A 71 7.24 14.53 -12.70
CA THR A 71 7.68 14.48 -14.09
C THR A 71 8.21 15.84 -14.56
N MET A 72 7.54 16.94 -14.17
CA MET A 72 7.98 18.29 -14.52
C MET A 72 9.32 18.63 -13.85
N TYR A 73 9.49 18.24 -12.58
CA TYR A 73 10.75 18.41 -11.86
C TYR A 73 11.90 17.66 -12.56
N GLU A 74 11.69 16.40 -12.93
CA GLU A 74 12.68 15.60 -13.66
C GLU A 74 13.01 16.25 -15.01
N ASN A 75 12.00 16.69 -15.77
CA ASN A 75 12.20 17.37 -17.05
C ASN A 75 13.02 18.65 -16.90
N ILE A 76 12.82 19.43 -15.84
CA ILE A 76 13.59 20.62 -15.53
C ILE A 76 15.02 20.27 -15.16
N MET A 77 15.22 19.28 -14.28
CA MET A 77 16.57 18.89 -13.84
C MET A 77 17.42 18.26 -14.94
N HIS A 78 16.79 17.72 -16.01
CA HIS A 78 17.47 17.21 -17.20
C HIS A 78 17.77 18.27 -18.26
N LEU A 79 17.36 19.53 -18.08
CA LEU A 79 17.72 20.60 -19.00
C LEU A 79 19.25 20.86 -18.91
N PRO A 80 19.95 21.00 -20.05
CA PRO A 80 21.41 21.25 -20.03
C PRO A 80 21.79 22.50 -19.23
N GLU A 81 20.94 23.50 -19.23
CA GLU A 81 21.11 24.77 -18.52
C GLU A 81 20.95 24.65 -16.98
N MET A 82 20.35 23.56 -16.51
CA MET A 82 20.23 23.24 -15.08
C MET A 82 21.35 22.34 -14.56
N ALA A 83 22.29 21.94 -15.42
CA ALA A 83 23.46 21.17 -15.03
C ALA A 83 24.35 22.00 -14.08
N GLY A 84 24.38 21.65 -12.80
CA GLY A 84 25.12 22.36 -11.74
C GLY A 84 24.23 23.10 -10.75
N VAL A 85 22.92 23.20 -10.96
CA VAL A 85 21.98 23.67 -9.95
C VAL A 85 21.75 22.56 -8.95
N GLY A 86 22.13 22.78 -7.67
CA GLY A 86 22.00 21.80 -6.63
C GLY A 86 20.55 21.45 -6.31
N ALA A 87 20.23 20.17 -6.17
CA ALA A 87 19.01 19.76 -5.50
C ALA A 87 19.12 20.20 -4.03
N GLY A 88 18.32 21.19 -3.64
CA GLY A 88 18.41 21.83 -2.32
C GLY A 88 18.29 20.82 -1.18
N LYS A 89 19.33 20.67 -0.41
CA LYS A 89 19.28 20.00 0.89
C LYS A 89 18.60 20.93 1.89
N GLY A 90 17.39 20.62 2.28
CA GLY A 90 16.83 21.03 3.55
C GLY A 90 16.20 22.41 3.61
N ALA A 91 14.97 22.44 4.00
CA ALA A 91 14.19 23.60 4.39
C ALA A 91 14.86 24.40 5.51
N VAL A 92 15.12 25.69 5.30
CA VAL A 92 15.41 26.65 6.35
C VAL A 92 14.08 27.18 6.93
N ALA A 93 14.02 27.27 8.24
CA ALA A 93 12.84 27.61 9.01
C ALA A 93 12.35 29.05 8.75
N GLY A 94 11.08 29.17 8.46
CA GLY A 94 10.33 30.43 8.36
C GLY A 94 8.97 30.14 7.74
N ASP A 95 7.89 30.18 8.53
CA ASP A 95 6.49 29.89 8.20
C ASP A 95 6.27 28.67 7.31
N LYS A 96 6.42 27.51 7.93
CA LYS A 96 6.21 26.20 7.30
C LYS A 96 4.73 25.90 7.19
N ALA A 97 4.17 25.97 5.99
CA ALA A 97 3.20 24.96 5.63
C ALA A 97 3.95 23.60 5.68
N GLN A 98 3.80 22.86 6.77
CA GLN A 98 4.42 21.54 6.95
C GLN A 98 4.05 20.66 5.76
N SER A 99 5.04 20.02 5.10
CA SER A 99 4.73 19.03 4.07
C SER A 99 4.01 17.85 4.71
N ASP A 100 3.23 17.07 3.92
CA ASP A 100 2.56 15.87 4.44
C ASP A 100 3.57 14.87 5.02
N ALA A 101 4.80 14.86 4.48
CA ALA A 101 5.91 14.08 5.02
C ALA A 101 6.38 14.60 6.38
N ASP A 102 6.42 15.91 6.59
CA ASP A 102 6.81 16.53 7.87
C ASP A 102 5.73 16.31 8.94
N VAL A 103 4.45 16.41 8.57
CA VAL A 103 3.32 16.10 9.47
C VAL A 103 3.38 14.65 9.91
N LYS A 104 3.62 13.73 8.95
CA LYS A 104 3.80 12.31 9.23
C LYS A 104 5.02 12.04 10.11
N ALA A 105 6.15 12.70 9.84
CA ALA A 105 7.36 12.59 10.64
C ALA A 105 7.16 13.13 12.06
N ALA A 106 6.46 14.25 12.22
CA ALA A 106 6.16 14.83 13.52
C ALA A 106 5.24 13.95 14.37
N GLU A 107 4.20 13.36 13.78
CA GLU A 107 3.32 12.41 14.50
C GLU A 107 4.06 11.13 14.89
N ARG A 108 4.91 10.61 14.01
CA ARG A 108 5.78 9.46 14.33
C ARG A 108 6.78 9.78 15.44
N ALA A 109 7.37 10.98 15.46
CA ALA A 109 8.33 11.39 16.48
C ALA A 109 7.71 11.43 17.89
N LYS A 110 6.42 11.70 18.04
CA LYS A 110 5.70 11.71 19.34
C LYS A 110 5.61 10.33 19.98
N VAL A 111 5.64 9.25 19.17
CA VAL A 111 5.49 7.86 19.63
C VAL A 111 6.82 7.09 19.55
N ARG A 112 7.75 7.55 18.69
CA ARG A 112 9.08 6.96 18.54
C ARG A 112 9.86 7.05 19.86
N GLY A 113 10.38 5.92 20.29
CA GLY A 113 11.33 5.86 21.40
C GLY A 113 10.85 5.11 22.65
N LYS A 114 9.57 4.67 22.71
CA LYS A 114 9.13 3.82 23.84
C LYS A 114 9.58 2.38 23.69
N VAL A 115 9.66 1.86 22.44
CA VAL A 115 10.11 0.48 22.17
C VAL A 115 10.81 0.42 20.80
N ALA A 116 12.11 0.63 20.77
CA ALA A 116 12.91 0.78 19.53
C ALA A 116 12.83 -0.40 18.55
N TRP A 117 12.70 -1.64 19.03
CA TRP A 117 12.58 -2.82 18.17
C TRP A 117 11.23 -2.87 17.44
N MET A 118 10.15 -2.43 18.09
CA MET A 118 8.83 -2.34 17.46
C MET A 118 8.83 -1.32 16.32
N ASP A 119 9.41 -0.15 16.55
CA ASP A 119 9.52 0.89 15.52
C ASP A 119 10.29 0.37 14.29
N SER A 120 11.40 -0.33 14.53
CA SER A 120 12.21 -0.93 13.46
C SER A 120 11.46 -2.02 12.69
N PHE A 121 10.69 -2.84 13.38
CA PHE A 121 9.87 -3.88 12.78
C PHE A 121 8.75 -3.30 11.90
N PHE A 122 8.03 -2.29 12.38
CA PHE A 122 6.97 -1.64 11.59
C PHE A 122 7.53 -0.84 10.41
N GLU A 123 8.69 -0.23 10.57
CA GLU A 123 9.39 0.43 9.46
C GLU A 123 9.82 -0.58 8.39
N TYR A 124 10.36 -1.72 8.79
CA TYR A 124 10.70 -2.83 7.91
C TYR A 124 9.51 -3.34 7.11
N LEU A 125 8.37 -3.60 7.79
CA LEU A 125 7.12 -3.97 7.15
C LEU A 125 6.66 -2.89 6.15
N SER A 126 6.55 -1.64 6.59
CA SER A 126 6.09 -0.53 5.77
C SER A 126 6.94 -0.35 4.50
N ASP A 127 8.27 -0.40 4.63
CA ASP A 127 9.18 -0.19 3.50
C ASP A 127 9.20 -1.38 2.53
N SER A 128 8.82 -2.58 2.99
CA SER A 128 8.65 -3.76 2.14
C SER A 128 7.39 -3.70 1.27
N PHE A 129 6.33 -3.02 1.75
CA PHE A 129 5.04 -2.92 1.02
C PHE A 129 4.87 -1.63 0.21
N ARG A 130 5.39 -0.50 0.70
CA ARG A 130 5.18 0.81 0.07
C ARG A 130 5.50 0.85 -1.42
N PRO A 131 6.61 0.27 -1.94
CA PRO A 131 6.95 0.34 -3.35
C PRO A 131 5.95 -0.36 -4.27
N ILE A 132 5.24 -1.38 -3.77
CA ILE A 132 4.29 -2.18 -4.57
C ILE A 132 2.84 -1.67 -4.51
N LEU A 133 2.57 -0.61 -3.74
CA LEU A 133 1.23 -0.07 -3.56
C LEU A 133 0.52 0.30 -4.86
N GLY A 134 1.24 0.97 -5.77
CA GLY A 134 0.67 1.37 -7.04
C GLY A 134 0.20 0.17 -7.87
N VAL A 135 0.96 -0.92 -7.82
CA VAL A 135 0.63 -2.17 -8.52
C VAL A 135 -0.57 -2.86 -7.87
N LEU A 136 -0.61 -2.91 -6.53
CA LEU A 136 -1.75 -3.46 -5.78
C LEU A 136 -3.03 -2.66 -6.02
N LEU A 137 -2.94 -1.32 -6.04
CA LEU A 137 -4.05 -0.44 -6.39
C LEU A 137 -4.58 -0.72 -7.80
N GLY A 138 -3.69 -0.82 -8.79
CA GLY A 138 -4.07 -1.16 -10.15
C GLY A 138 -4.79 -2.50 -10.25
N ALA A 139 -4.26 -3.53 -9.60
CA ALA A 139 -4.89 -4.85 -9.53
C ALA A 139 -6.27 -4.80 -8.86
N SER A 140 -6.42 -4.04 -7.77
CA SER A 140 -7.70 -3.86 -7.06
C SER A 140 -8.76 -3.18 -7.92
N ILE A 141 -8.39 -2.19 -8.73
CA ILE A 141 -9.31 -1.54 -9.67
C ILE A 141 -9.77 -2.53 -10.75
N ILE A 142 -8.86 -3.37 -11.27
CA ILE A 142 -9.22 -4.41 -12.25
C ILE A 142 -10.24 -5.39 -11.63
N ILE A 143 -10.01 -5.85 -10.40
CA ILE A 143 -10.94 -6.73 -9.67
C ILE A 143 -12.32 -6.07 -9.55
N ALA A 144 -12.33 -4.80 -9.09
CA ALA A 144 -13.56 -4.05 -8.88
C ALA A 144 -14.36 -3.89 -10.17
N LEU A 145 -13.71 -3.54 -11.28
CA LEU A 145 -14.36 -3.38 -12.59
C LEU A 145 -14.92 -4.71 -13.11
N ILE A 146 -14.16 -5.81 -12.97
CA ILE A 146 -14.65 -7.15 -13.37
C ILE A 146 -15.90 -7.52 -12.55
N ASN A 147 -15.84 -7.36 -11.23
CA ASN A 147 -16.97 -7.70 -10.36
C ASN A 147 -18.19 -6.80 -10.64
N LEU A 148 -17.97 -5.53 -10.95
CA LEU A 148 -19.04 -4.63 -11.37
C LEU A 148 -19.68 -5.12 -12.68
N CYS A 149 -18.87 -5.43 -13.71
CA CYS A 149 -19.38 -5.93 -14.99
C CYS A 149 -20.17 -7.24 -14.85
N ILE A 150 -19.73 -8.14 -13.97
CA ILE A 150 -20.46 -9.38 -13.64
C ILE A 150 -21.77 -9.04 -12.93
N SER A 151 -21.76 -8.14 -11.93
CA SER A 151 -22.93 -7.78 -11.14
C SER A 151 -24.04 -7.12 -11.96
N ILE A 152 -23.69 -6.34 -12.99
CA ILE A 152 -24.67 -5.70 -13.90
C ILE A 152 -24.99 -6.56 -15.14
N GLY A 153 -24.44 -7.79 -15.21
CA GLY A 153 -24.80 -8.75 -16.26
C GLY A 153 -24.14 -8.49 -17.62
N ILE A 154 -23.16 -7.58 -17.72
CA ILE A 154 -22.41 -7.34 -18.97
C ILE A 154 -21.50 -8.54 -19.32
N VAL A 155 -20.93 -9.16 -18.29
CA VAL A 155 -20.03 -10.31 -18.44
C VAL A 155 -20.63 -11.49 -17.70
N PRO A 156 -20.82 -12.65 -18.37
CA PRO A 156 -21.25 -13.85 -17.67
C PRO A 156 -20.19 -14.27 -16.65
N GLY A 157 -20.63 -14.62 -15.44
CA GLY A 157 -19.75 -14.97 -14.32
C GLY A 157 -19.00 -16.32 -14.47
N GLU A 158 -19.20 -17.02 -15.57
CA GLU A 158 -18.66 -18.35 -15.80
C GLU A 158 -17.18 -18.29 -16.19
N GLU A 159 -16.39 -19.21 -15.63
CA GLU A 159 -14.95 -19.35 -15.91
C GLU A 159 -14.62 -19.79 -17.36
N ALA A 160 -15.62 -20.21 -18.14
CA ALA A 160 -15.48 -20.63 -19.54
C ALA A 160 -15.19 -19.49 -20.53
N ASN A 161 -15.17 -18.23 -20.08
CA ASN A 161 -14.86 -17.10 -20.96
C ASN A 161 -13.34 -16.82 -20.96
N THR A 162 -12.68 -17.15 -22.08
CA THR A 162 -11.21 -16.96 -22.25
C THR A 162 -10.76 -15.51 -22.05
N SER A 163 -11.57 -14.53 -22.46
CA SER A 163 -11.28 -13.10 -22.24
C SER A 163 -11.31 -12.76 -20.77
N LEU A 164 -12.28 -13.29 -20.01
CA LEU A 164 -12.37 -13.09 -18.57
C LEU A 164 -11.18 -13.76 -17.85
N VAL A 165 -10.79 -14.97 -18.27
CA VAL A 165 -9.60 -15.65 -17.73
C VAL A 165 -8.34 -14.83 -17.99
N PHE A 166 -8.18 -14.27 -19.18
CA PHE A 166 -7.04 -13.40 -19.51
C PHE A 166 -6.98 -12.16 -18.63
N ILE A 167 -8.11 -11.44 -18.47
CA ILE A 167 -8.15 -10.24 -17.63
C ILE A 167 -7.92 -10.62 -16.15
N LYS A 168 -8.53 -11.73 -15.69
CA LYS A 168 -8.28 -12.24 -14.33
C LYS A 168 -6.79 -12.58 -14.12
N ALA A 169 -6.09 -13.10 -15.12
CA ALA A 169 -4.67 -13.42 -15.01
C ALA A 169 -3.80 -12.17 -14.72
N ILE A 170 -4.18 -10.99 -15.24
CA ILE A 170 -3.44 -9.74 -15.02
C ILE A 170 -3.39 -9.38 -13.54
N TRP A 171 -4.53 -9.34 -12.86
CA TRP A 171 -4.56 -8.99 -11.45
C TRP A 171 -4.13 -10.17 -10.55
N LYS A 172 -4.49 -11.41 -10.92
CA LYS A 172 -4.05 -12.60 -10.19
C LYS A 172 -2.52 -12.70 -10.16
N GLY A 173 -1.84 -12.34 -11.27
CA GLY A 173 -0.38 -12.33 -11.33
C GLY A 173 0.24 -11.42 -10.25
N VAL A 174 -0.37 -10.27 -9.97
CA VAL A 174 0.11 -9.36 -8.92
C VAL A 174 0.03 -10.01 -7.55
N PHE A 175 -1.11 -10.60 -7.19
CA PHE A 175 -1.28 -11.24 -5.88
C PHE A 175 -0.55 -12.57 -5.79
N TYR A 176 -0.51 -13.37 -6.84
CA TYR A 176 0.22 -14.63 -6.89
C TYR A 176 1.72 -14.43 -6.64
N PHE A 177 2.35 -13.48 -7.36
CA PHE A 177 3.77 -13.18 -7.23
C PHE A 177 4.11 -12.14 -6.16
N LEU A 178 3.15 -11.75 -5.34
CA LEU A 178 3.35 -10.81 -4.23
C LEU A 178 4.53 -11.18 -3.32
N PRO A 179 4.77 -12.46 -2.94
CA PRO A 179 5.90 -12.85 -2.11
C PRO A 179 7.26 -12.48 -2.71
N ILE A 180 7.40 -12.57 -4.04
CA ILE A 180 8.63 -12.19 -4.75
C ILE A 180 8.88 -10.68 -4.63
N MET A 181 7.82 -9.87 -4.82
CA MET A 181 7.91 -8.41 -4.72
C MET A 181 8.24 -7.96 -3.29
N ILE A 182 7.63 -8.62 -2.29
CA ILE A 182 7.92 -8.34 -0.87
C ILE A 182 9.36 -8.73 -0.55
N ALA A 183 9.81 -9.93 -0.95
CA ALA A 183 11.18 -10.40 -0.73
C ALA A 183 12.22 -9.46 -1.33
N TYR A 184 11.96 -8.96 -2.54
CA TYR A 184 12.81 -7.97 -3.21
C TYR A 184 12.94 -6.69 -2.38
N ASN A 185 11.82 -6.10 -1.97
CA ASN A 185 11.82 -4.84 -1.22
C ASN A 185 12.38 -5.00 0.20
N ALA A 186 12.04 -6.10 0.87
CA ALA A 186 12.54 -6.44 2.19
C ALA A 186 14.08 -6.60 2.19
N SER A 187 14.62 -7.31 1.19
CA SER A 187 16.06 -7.45 0.99
C SER A 187 16.74 -6.11 0.73
N LYS A 188 16.15 -5.27 -0.11
CA LYS A 188 16.63 -3.90 -0.37
C LYS A 188 16.67 -3.06 0.91
N LYS A 189 15.64 -3.14 1.75
CA LYS A 189 15.60 -2.44 3.04
C LYS A 189 16.71 -2.88 3.97
N LEU A 190 17.03 -4.19 3.96
CA LEU A 190 18.10 -4.79 4.78
C LEU A 190 19.50 -4.71 4.14
N LYS A 191 19.65 -3.93 3.05
CA LYS A 191 20.92 -3.73 2.33
C LYS A 191 21.52 -5.04 1.78
N VAL A 192 20.66 -5.95 1.37
CA VAL A 192 21.00 -7.17 0.63
C VAL A 192 20.61 -6.96 -0.84
N ASP A 193 21.26 -7.67 -1.75
CA ASP A 193 20.87 -7.66 -3.15
C ASP A 193 19.38 -8.03 -3.29
N PRO A 194 18.53 -7.12 -3.82
CA PRO A 194 17.10 -7.35 -3.89
C PRO A 194 16.72 -8.52 -4.80
N TRP A 195 17.47 -8.72 -5.89
CA TRP A 195 17.23 -9.83 -6.82
C TRP A 195 17.50 -11.19 -6.18
N LEU A 196 18.46 -11.25 -5.26
CA LEU A 196 18.74 -12.48 -4.53
C LEU A 196 17.55 -12.90 -3.67
N GLY A 197 16.97 -11.97 -2.92
CA GLY A 197 15.75 -12.26 -2.12
C GLY A 197 14.55 -12.63 -2.99
N GLY A 198 14.34 -11.90 -4.09
CA GLY A 198 13.29 -12.21 -5.05
C GLY A 198 13.47 -13.60 -5.69
N SER A 199 14.70 -13.95 -6.04
CA SER A 199 15.02 -15.25 -6.68
C SER A 199 14.81 -16.43 -5.73
N ILE A 200 15.15 -16.30 -4.44
CA ILE A 200 14.91 -17.34 -3.44
C ILE A 200 13.39 -17.61 -3.32
N MET A 201 12.57 -16.58 -3.23
CA MET A 201 11.11 -16.77 -3.19
C MET A 201 10.57 -17.32 -4.50
N ALA A 202 11.08 -16.85 -5.65
CA ALA A 202 10.68 -17.35 -6.96
C ALA A 202 10.97 -18.86 -7.12
N ALA A 203 12.10 -19.34 -6.59
CA ALA A 203 12.46 -20.76 -6.63
C ALA A 203 11.40 -21.65 -5.97
N LEU A 204 10.82 -21.20 -4.85
CA LEU A 204 9.76 -21.92 -4.12
C LEU A 204 8.36 -21.79 -4.79
N MET A 205 8.24 -20.96 -5.81
CA MET A 205 7.02 -20.73 -6.57
C MET A 205 7.12 -21.28 -8.00
N THR A 206 8.21 -21.96 -8.34
CA THR A 206 8.35 -22.61 -9.65
C THR A 206 7.34 -23.76 -9.81
N PRO A 207 6.87 -24.02 -11.02
CA PRO A 207 6.02 -25.20 -11.27
C PRO A 207 6.64 -26.50 -10.77
N GLN A 208 7.96 -26.66 -10.89
CA GLN A 208 8.71 -27.83 -10.42
C GLN A 208 8.60 -28.01 -8.91
N PHE A 209 8.67 -26.91 -8.13
CA PHE A 209 8.50 -27.00 -6.68
C PHE A 209 7.03 -27.26 -6.30
N ALA A 210 6.10 -26.57 -6.97
CA ALA A 210 4.66 -26.75 -6.74
C ALA A 210 4.21 -28.19 -7.09
N ASP A 211 4.76 -28.79 -8.14
CA ASP A 211 4.49 -30.16 -8.55
C ASP A 211 4.84 -31.21 -7.48
N LEU A 212 5.72 -30.89 -6.53
CA LEU A 212 6.01 -31.81 -5.40
C LEU A 212 4.77 -32.07 -4.52
N MET A 213 3.77 -31.18 -4.56
CA MET A 213 2.49 -31.37 -3.85
C MET A 213 1.54 -32.34 -4.56
N ASP A 214 1.81 -32.72 -5.79
CA ASP A 214 1.01 -33.68 -6.52
C ASP A 214 1.29 -35.12 -6.03
N SER A 215 0.44 -35.60 -5.12
CA SER A 215 0.56 -36.94 -4.53
C SER A 215 0.32 -38.06 -5.53
N GLU A 216 -0.35 -37.82 -6.64
CA GLU A 216 -0.53 -38.82 -7.72
C GLU A 216 0.76 -38.99 -8.52
N LYS A 217 1.43 -37.90 -8.84
CA LYS A 217 2.72 -37.88 -9.54
C LYS A 217 3.85 -38.46 -8.67
N TRP A 218 3.82 -38.19 -7.36
CA TRP A 218 4.85 -38.58 -6.39
C TRP A 218 4.37 -39.66 -5.42
N LYS A 219 3.69 -40.72 -5.94
CA LYS A 219 3.17 -41.84 -5.13
C LYS A 219 4.27 -42.44 -4.23
N GLY A 220 3.97 -42.61 -2.95
CA GLY A 220 4.89 -43.21 -1.98
C GLY A 220 6.00 -42.32 -1.46
N VAL A 221 6.15 -41.10 -2.01
CA VAL A 221 7.13 -40.11 -1.57
C VAL A 221 6.45 -38.92 -0.93
N THR A 222 5.39 -38.40 -1.54
CA THR A 222 4.60 -37.28 -1.00
C THR A 222 3.31 -37.79 -0.37
N THR A 223 3.07 -37.37 0.85
CA THR A 223 1.85 -37.67 1.62
C THR A 223 1.09 -36.39 1.90
N CYS A 224 -0.17 -36.32 1.53
CA CYS A 224 -1.04 -35.17 1.78
C CYS A 224 -2.13 -35.55 2.77
N VAL A 225 -2.33 -34.70 3.80
CA VAL A 225 -3.36 -34.85 4.83
C VAL A 225 -4.25 -33.61 4.82
N LYS A 226 -5.55 -33.83 4.67
CA LYS A 226 -6.55 -32.74 4.73
C LYS A 226 -6.85 -32.45 6.21
N SER A 227 -6.62 -31.21 6.62
CA SER A 227 -6.99 -30.75 7.96
C SER A 227 -8.50 -30.67 8.09
N ALA A 228 -9.07 -31.41 9.04
CA ALA A 228 -10.51 -31.36 9.32
C ALA A 228 -10.96 -30.01 9.88
N THR A 229 -10.06 -29.27 10.55
CA THR A 229 -10.36 -28.02 11.23
C THR A 229 -10.22 -26.80 10.33
N LEU A 230 -9.26 -26.82 9.41
CA LEU A 230 -8.93 -25.66 8.57
C LEU A 230 -9.35 -25.84 7.09
N GLY A 231 -9.81 -27.04 6.70
CA GLY A 231 -10.14 -27.35 5.32
C GLY A 231 -8.92 -27.34 4.36
N THR A 232 -7.72 -27.04 4.86
CA THR A 232 -6.48 -26.95 4.09
C THR A 232 -5.82 -28.33 3.94
N THR A 233 -5.18 -28.59 2.81
CA THR A 233 -4.39 -29.79 2.58
C THR A 233 -2.92 -29.49 2.89
N SER A 234 -2.34 -30.23 3.81
CA SER A 234 -0.91 -30.16 4.14
C SER A 234 -0.21 -31.36 3.52
N CYS A 235 0.75 -31.10 2.66
CA CYS A 235 1.55 -32.14 2.02
C CYS A 235 2.95 -32.17 2.61
N SER A 236 3.54 -33.36 2.70
CA SER A 236 4.94 -33.53 3.12
C SER A 236 5.64 -34.52 2.19
N THR A 237 6.90 -34.24 1.92
CA THR A 237 7.77 -35.10 1.11
C THR A 237 9.12 -35.26 1.79
N LYS A 238 9.94 -36.21 1.33
CA LYS A 238 11.33 -36.38 1.81
C LYS A 238 12.30 -35.87 0.75
N VAL A 239 13.09 -34.88 1.12
CA VAL A 239 14.18 -34.35 0.28
C VAL A 239 15.49 -34.60 0.99
N PHE A 240 16.42 -35.31 0.35
CA PHE A 240 17.67 -35.80 0.95
C PHE A 240 17.44 -36.63 2.22
N GLY A 241 16.31 -37.35 2.31
CA GLY A 241 15.94 -38.12 3.50
C GLY A 241 15.32 -37.33 4.65
N ILE A 242 15.30 -35.99 4.56
CA ILE A 242 14.73 -35.10 5.57
C ILE A 242 13.29 -34.78 5.22
N PRO A 243 12.32 -34.89 6.15
CA PRO A 243 10.94 -34.50 5.88
C PRO A 243 10.82 -33.00 5.65
N MET A 244 10.16 -32.60 4.57
CA MET A 244 9.88 -31.24 4.19
C MET A 244 8.38 -31.03 4.06
N LEU A 245 7.82 -30.03 4.75
CA LEU A 245 6.44 -29.62 4.58
C LEU A 245 6.31 -28.80 3.30
N LEU A 246 5.40 -29.21 2.44
CA LEU A 246 5.10 -28.52 1.20
C LEU A 246 3.92 -27.58 1.40
N ASN A 247 4.10 -26.34 0.99
CA ASN A 247 3.10 -25.30 1.14
C ASN A 247 2.99 -24.50 -0.17
N ASP A 248 1.80 -24.00 -0.43
CA ASP A 248 1.62 -22.97 -1.47
C ASP A 248 2.06 -21.62 -0.88
N TYR A 249 3.08 -21.05 -1.49
CA TYR A 249 3.62 -19.73 -1.09
C TYR A 249 2.98 -18.58 -1.86
N SER A 250 2.09 -18.82 -2.81
CA SER A 250 1.42 -17.77 -3.58
C SER A 250 0.66 -16.82 -2.65
N GLY A 251 0.79 -15.53 -2.87
CA GLY A 251 0.14 -14.50 -2.06
C GLY A 251 0.63 -14.37 -0.61
N ASN A 252 1.56 -15.23 -0.15
CA ASN A 252 2.03 -15.20 1.23
C ASN A 252 2.85 -13.94 1.53
N VAL A 253 2.67 -13.39 2.75
CA VAL A 253 3.28 -12.14 3.16
C VAL A 253 4.38 -12.34 4.20
N PHE A 254 4.20 -13.26 5.14
CA PHE A 254 5.13 -13.42 6.26
C PHE A 254 6.39 -14.19 5.88
N VAL A 255 6.24 -15.20 5.03
CA VAL A 255 7.40 -16.00 4.60
C VAL A 255 8.47 -15.16 3.95
N PRO A 256 8.18 -14.29 2.94
CA PRO A 256 9.21 -13.47 2.32
C PRO A 256 9.86 -12.47 3.28
N LEU A 257 9.13 -11.96 4.26
CA LEU A 257 9.68 -11.06 5.29
C LEU A 257 10.65 -11.80 6.22
N LEU A 258 10.26 -12.96 6.75
CA LEU A 258 11.12 -13.78 7.60
C LEU A 258 12.35 -14.27 6.81
N MET A 259 12.14 -14.74 5.59
CA MET A 259 13.21 -15.17 4.69
C MET A 259 14.22 -14.05 4.44
N ALA A 260 13.78 -12.83 4.13
CA ALA A 260 14.67 -11.71 3.88
C ALA A 260 15.47 -11.30 5.12
N ALA A 261 14.88 -11.40 6.32
CA ALA A 261 15.59 -11.16 7.57
C ALA A 261 16.71 -12.18 7.80
N VAL A 262 16.43 -13.48 7.57
CA VAL A 262 17.45 -14.54 7.66
C VAL A 262 18.50 -14.38 6.55
N LEU A 263 18.07 -14.05 5.34
CA LEU A 263 18.95 -13.77 4.22
C LEU A 263 19.94 -12.63 4.55
N ALA A 264 19.48 -11.58 5.22
CA ALA A 264 20.37 -10.49 5.61
C ALA A 264 21.47 -10.97 6.57
N LEU A 265 21.14 -11.82 7.52
CA LEU A 265 22.13 -12.40 8.45
C LEU A 265 23.16 -13.25 7.70
N VAL A 266 22.71 -14.16 6.84
CA VAL A 266 23.58 -15.06 6.06
C VAL A 266 24.44 -14.26 5.08
N TYR A 267 23.82 -13.34 4.32
CA TYR A 267 24.53 -12.53 3.32
C TYR A 267 25.63 -11.67 3.92
N HIS A 268 25.35 -10.94 5.01
CA HIS A 268 26.35 -10.12 5.67
C HIS A 268 27.41 -10.96 6.39
N GLY A 269 27.04 -12.16 6.88
CA GLY A 269 27.97 -13.12 7.43
C GLY A 269 28.94 -13.64 6.37
N LEU A 270 28.41 -14.07 5.21
CA LEU A 270 29.25 -14.55 4.09
C LEU A 270 30.19 -13.48 3.56
N LYS A 271 29.74 -12.23 3.48
CA LYS A 271 30.62 -11.10 3.08
C LYS A 271 31.85 -10.89 3.98
N LYS A 272 31.79 -11.34 5.24
CA LYS A 272 32.96 -11.25 6.14
C LYS A 272 33.92 -12.41 5.97
N ILE A 273 33.49 -13.53 5.40
CA ILE A 273 34.27 -14.77 5.28
C ILE A 273 34.83 -14.93 3.87
N VAL A 274 34.03 -14.57 2.85
CA VAL A 274 34.40 -14.72 1.44
C VAL A 274 35.31 -13.57 1.01
N PRO A 275 36.48 -13.84 0.39
CA PRO A 275 37.38 -12.80 -0.14
C PRO A 275 36.69 -11.88 -1.15
N ASP A 276 36.97 -10.58 -1.11
CA ASP A 276 36.30 -9.56 -1.94
C ASP A 276 36.34 -9.86 -3.44
N SER A 277 37.44 -10.43 -3.92
CA SER A 277 37.62 -10.78 -5.35
C SER A 277 36.61 -11.76 -5.91
N VAL A 278 35.99 -12.56 -5.06
CA VAL A 278 35.04 -13.62 -5.45
C VAL A 278 33.64 -13.46 -4.84
N GLN A 279 33.41 -12.40 -4.05
CA GLN A 279 32.16 -12.16 -3.37
C GLN A 279 30.96 -12.06 -4.34
N ILE A 280 31.15 -11.46 -5.50
CA ILE A 280 30.07 -11.27 -6.49
C ILE A 280 29.42 -12.58 -6.95
N VAL A 281 30.17 -13.69 -6.91
CA VAL A 281 29.68 -15.00 -7.32
C VAL A 281 29.31 -15.87 -6.11
N PHE A 282 30.21 -16.00 -5.14
CA PHE A 282 30.06 -16.98 -4.07
C PHE A 282 29.09 -16.54 -2.96
N VAL A 283 28.98 -15.23 -2.70
CA VAL A 283 28.00 -14.75 -1.70
C VAL A 283 26.56 -15.00 -2.15
N PRO A 284 26.12 -14.64 -3.37
CA PRO A 284 24.82 -15.02 -3.88
C PRO A 284 24.63 -16.54 -3.97
N PHE A 285 25.62 -17.28 -4.47
CA PHE A 285 25.55 -18.73 -4.62
C PHE A 285 25.27 -19.43 -3.28
N PHE A 286 26.08 -19.19 -2.25
CA PHE A 286 25.86 -19.81 -0.94
C PHE A 286 24.59 -19.30 -0.27
N SER A 287 24.26 -18.02 -0.42
CA SER A 287 23.02 -17.47 0.11
C SER A 287 21.79 -18.14 -0.48
N MET A 288 21.73 -18.36 -1.79
CA MET A 288 20.62 -19.05 -2.44
C MET A 288 20.44 -20.48 -1.90
N ILE A 289 21.53 -21.23 -1.79
CA ILE A 289 21.47 -22.62 -1.31
C ILE A 289 21.05 -22.67 0.15
N ILE A 290 21.74 -21.91 1.01
CA ILE A 290 21.52 -21.95 2.46
C ILE A 290 20.12 -21.41 2.80
N VAL A 291 19.79 -20.21 2.33
CA VAL A 291 18.53 -19.56 2.68
C VAL A 291 17.35 -20.18 1.92
N GLY A 292 17.55 -20.65 0.69
CA GLY A 292 16.54 -21.41 -0.05
C GLY A 292 16.17 -22.70 0.67
N ALA A 293 17.16 -23.49 1.11
CA ALA A 293 16.92 -24.68 1.91
C ALA A 293 16.26 -24.35 3.25
N LEU A 294 16.80 -23.37 4.02
CA LEU A 294 16.19 -22.93 5.28
C LEU A 294 14.75 -22.45 5.08
N THR A 295 14.45 -21.80 3.96
CA THR A 295 13.09 -21.33 3.70
C THR A 295 12.16 -22.51 3.40
N ALA A 296 12.57 -23.45 2.58
CA ALA A 296 11.76 -24.62 2.24
C ALA A 296 11.47 -25.50 3.48
N PHE A 297 12.48 -25.75 4.32
CA PHE A 297 12.37 -26.69 5.45
C PHE A 297 11.86 -26.08 6.74
N LEU A 298 12.14 -24.79 7.01
CA LEU A 298 11.90 -24.17 8.31
C LEU A 298 11.11 -22.87 8.24
N ILE A 299 11.64 -21.87 7.52
CA ILE A 299 11.08 -20.50 7.55
C ILE A 299 9.69 -20.48 6.91
N GLY A 300 9.52 -21.19 5.80
CA GLY A 300 8.24 -21.28 5.10
C GLY A 300 7.13 -21.88 5.97
N PRO A 301 7.29 -23.11 6.50
CA PRO A 301 6.34 -23.68 7.42
C PRO A 301 6.04 -22.82 8.65
N LEU A 302 7.07 -22.24 9.28
CA LEU A 302 6.89 -21.34 10.42
C LEU A 302 6.15 -20.06 10.07
N GLY A 303 6.47 -19.45 8.93
CA GLY A 303 5.79 -18.24 8.47
C GLY A 303 4.31 -18.47 8.16
N ILE A 304 3.98 -19.59 7.51
CA ILE A 304 2.59 -19.99 7.27
C ILE A 304 1.86 -20.32 8.56
N LEU A 305 2.51 -21.05 9.47
CA LEU A 305 1.92 -21.37 10.77
C LEU A 305 1.62 -20.11 11.56
N ALA A 306 2.57 -19.17 11.66
CA ALA A 306 2.37 -17.89 12.34
C ALA A 306 1.20 -17.11 11.73
N GLY A 307 1.10 -17.10 10.41
CA GLY A 307 0.02 -16.48 9.71
C GLY A 307 -1.35 -17.08 9.98
N ASN A 308 -1.44 -18.39 9.90
CA ASN A 308 -2.67 -19.12 10.21
C ASN A 308 -3.14 -18.87 11.65
N TRP A 309 -2.21 -18.85 12.60
CA TRP A 309 -2.53 -18.55 14.00
C TRP A 309 -3.10 -17.16 14.19
N LEU A 310 -2.52 -16.17 13.52
CA LEU A 310 -3.03 -14.79 13.54
C LEU A 310 -4.41 -14.70 12.89
N GLY A 311 -4.60 -15.32 11.71
CA GLY A 311 -5.88 -15.36 11.01
C GLY A 311 -6.98 -16.01 11.84
N VAL A 312 -6.70 -17.20 12.39
CA VAL A 312 -7.65 -17.93 13.26
C VAL A 312 -7.95 -17.16 14.54
N GLY A 313 -6.93 -16.54 15.17
CA GLY A 313 -7.13 -15.74 16.38
C GLY A 313 -8.02 -14.52 16.12
N LEU A 314 -7.83 -13.81 15.00
CA LEU A 314 -8.68 -12.70 14.61
C LEU A 314 -10.08 -13.15 14.22
N ALA A 315 -10.23 -14.29 13.52
CA ALA A 315 -11.52 -14.87 13.19
C ALA A 315 -12.30 -15.29 14.45
N TRP A 316 -11.61 -15.85 15.41
CA TRP A 316 -12.19 -16.15 16.73
C TRP A 316 -12.71 -14.89 17.41
N LEU A 317 -11.91 -13.81 17.44
CA LEU A 317 -12.30 -12.53 18.02
C LEU A 317 -13.53 -11.94 17.28
N ASN A 318 -13.52 -11.96 15.95
CA ASN A 318 -14.66 -11.50 15.13
C ASN A 318 -15.91 -12.36 15.38
N GLY A 319 -15.77 -13.67 15.55
CA GLY A 319 -16.88 -14.58 15.84
C GLY A 319 -17.51 -14.38 17.23
N HIS A 320 -16.69 -14.08 18.26
CA HIS A 320 -17.14 -13.91 19.64
C HIS A 320 -17.55 -12.49 19.99
N ALA A 321 -16.95 -11.49 19.36
CA ALA A 321 -17.21 -10.08 19.62
C ALA A 321 -17.37 -9.26 18.33
N PRO A 322 -18.26 -9.65 17.38
CA PRO A 322 -18.37 -9.03 16.06
C PRO A 322 -18.70 -7.53 16.12
N PHE A 323 -19.55 -7.12 17.07
CA PHE A 323 -19.89 -5.72 17.28
C PHE A 323 -18.70 -4.88 17.70
N ILE A 324 -17.95 -5.38 18.71
CA ILE A 324 -16.78 -4.68 19.22
C ILE A 324 -15.75 -4.56 18.10
N PHE A 325 -15.50 -5.64 17.39
CA PHE A 325 -14.54 -5.68 16.29
C PHE A 325 -14.90 -4.70 15.17
N ALA A 326 -16.15 -4.71 14.70
CA ALA A 326 -16.63 -3.88 13.62
C ALA A 326 -16.61 -2.37 13.94
N ILE A 327 -16.79 -1.99 15.23
CA ILE A 327 -16.69 -0.60 15.67
C ILE A 327 -15.23 -0.21 15.97
N LEU A 328 -14.46 -1.13 16.55
CA LEU A 328 -13.10 -0.87 16.99
C LEU A 328 -12.16 -0.57 15.80
N ILE A 329 -12.29 -1.34 14.71
CA ILE A 329 -11.44 -1.16 13.52
C ILE A 329 -11.53 0.26 12.95
N PRO A 330 -12.70 0.81 12.56
CA PRO A 330 -12.77 2.17 12.02
C PRO A 330 -12.36 3.24 13.04
N MET A 331 -12.51 2.99 14.33
CA MET A 331 -12.09 3.92 15.37
C MET A 331 -10.58 3.92 15.62
N LEU A 332 -9.89 2.78 15.46
CA LEU A 332 -8.45 2.68 15.65
C LEU A 332 -7.65 3.06 14.40
N TYR A 333 -8.17 2.77 13.22
CA TYR A 333 -7.44 2.94 11.96
C TYR A 333 -6.89 4.36 11.74
N PRO A 334 -7.63 5.44 12.06
CA PRO A 334 -7.13 6.82 11.98
C PRO A 334 -5.83 7.05 12.74
N PHE A 335 -5.65 6.37 13.87
CA PHE A 335 -4.44 6.47 14.70
C PHE A 335 -3.31 5.57 14.18
N LEU A 336 -3.65 4.43 13.59
CA LEU A 336 -2.68 3.47 13.08
C LEU A 336 -1.99 3.96 11.79
N VAL A 337 -2.74 4.66 10.93
CA VAL A 337 -2.21 5.14 9.65
C VAL A 337 -1.07 6.14 9.79
N PRO A 338 -1.17 7.21 10.62
CA PRO A 338 -0.06 8.13 10.83
C PRO A 338 1.19 7.46 11.39
N LEU A 339 0.99 6.47 12.25
CA LEU A 339 2.07 5.69 12.85
C LEU A 339 2.69 4.68 11.88
N GLY A 340 2.03 4.39 10.76
CA GLY A 340 2.43 3.35 9.81
C GLY A 340 2.05 1.93 10.26
N LEU A 341 1.27 1.79 11.34
CA LEU A 341 0.85 0.52 11.92
C LEU A 341 -0.29 -0.17 11.16
N HIS A 342 -0.90 0.51 10.18
CA HIS A 342 -1.92 -0.07 9.29
C HIS A 342 -1.36 -1.10 8.30
N TRP A 343 -0.05 -1.06 8.01
CA TRP A 343 0.58 -2.02 7.07
C TRP A 343 0.52 -3.47 7.54
N PRO A 344 0.80 -3.78 8.82
CA PRO A 344 0.56 -5.10 9.36
C PRO A 344 -0.89 -5.57 9.19
N LEU A 345 -1.88 -4.68 9.33
CA LEU A 345 -3.29 -5.03 9.12
C LEU A 345 -3.58 -5.38 7.66
N ASN A 346 -3.01 -4.65 6.69
CA ASN A 346 -3.14 -5.01 5.28
C ASN A 346 -2.53 -6.38 4.98
N ALA A 347 -1.40 -6.71 5.60
CA ALA A 347 -0.81 -8.03 5.52
C ALA A 347 -1.73 -9.12 6.11
N LEU A 348 -2.38 -8.85 7.25
CA LEU A 348 -3.35 -9.75 7.87
C LEU A 348 -4.60 -9.94 7.00
N MET A 349 -5.10 -8.91 6.33
CA MET A 349 -6.22 -9.03 5.37
C MET A 349 -5.90 -9.99 4.24
N LEU A 350 -4.70 -9.87 3.64
CA LEU A 350 -4.22 -10.79 2.61
C LEU A 350 -4.12 -12.22 3.14
N MET A 351 -3.64 -12.37 4.36
CA MET A 351 -3.53 -13.69 4.99
C MET A 351 -4.89 -14.29 5.34
N ASN A 352 -5.85 -13.50 5.80
CA ASN A 352 -7.21 -13.97 6.03
C ASN A 352 -7.80 -14.55 4.75
N ILE A 353 -7.64 -13.83 3.61
CA ILE A 353 -8.10 -14.33 2.31
C ILE A 353 -7.40 -15.64 1.95
N GLN A 354 -6.10 -15.76 2.20
CA GLN A 354 -5.33 -16.97 1.89
C GLN A 354 -5.70 -18.14 2.79
N SER A 355 -5.84 -17.92 4.10
CA SER A 355 -6.04 -18.99 5.09
C SER A 355 -7.50 -19.35 5.34
N LEU A 356 -8.41 -18.35 5.33
CA LEU A 356 -9.82 -18.51 5.61
C LEU A 356 -10.69 -18.50 4.34
N GLY A 357 -10.13 -18.04 3.19
CA GLY A 357 -10.87 -17.80 1.96
C GLY A 357 -11.63 -16.47 1.93
N TYR A 358 -11.60 -15.68 3.01
CA TYR A 358 -12.26 -14.37 3.10
C TYR A 358 -11.54 -13.46 4.11
N ASP A 359 -11.76 -12.15 3.98
CA ASP A 359 -11.37 -11.16 4.98
C ASP A 359 -12.57 -10.40 5.52
N PHE A 360 -12.52 -10.04 6.81
CA PHE A 360 -13.56 -9.34 7.56
C PHE A 360 -13.08 -7.99 8.12
N ILE A 361 -11.82 -7.62 7.89
CA ILE A 361 -11.22 -6.36 8.35
C ILE A 361 -11.49 -5.23 7.37
N GLN A 362 -11.47 -5.52 6.06
CA GLN A 362 -11.62 -4.52 4.99
C GLN A 362 -12.96 -3.80 5.01
N GLY A 363 -14.06 -4.47 5.36
CA GLY A 363 -15.37 -3.84 5.49
C GLY A 363 -15.35 -2.68 6.51
N PRO A 364 -15.04 -2.95 7.78
CA PRO A 364 -14.86 -1.91 8.79
C PRO A 364 -13.78 -0.87 8.45
N MET A 365 -12.68 -1.26 7.82
CA MET A 365 -11.66 -0.32 7.33
C MET A 365 -12.24 0.67 6.32
N GLY A 366 -13.12 0.20 5.43
CA GLY A 366 -13.79 1.06 4.46
C GLY A 366 -14.65 2.15 5.12
N VAL A 367 -15.30 1.83 6.21
CA VAL A 367 -16.06 2.80 7.01
C VAL A 367 -15.17 3.97 7.45
N TRP A 368 -13.95 3.69 7.96
CA TRP A 368 -13.02 4.75 8.31
C TRP A 368 -12.59 5.57 7.09
N ASN A 369 -12.25 4.93 5.97
CA ASN A 369 -11.85 5.64 4.76
C ASN A 369 -12.95 6.64 4.32
N PHE A 370 -14.20 6.20 4.32
CA PHE A 370 -15.32 7.05 3.91
C PHE A 370 -15.64 8.15 4.94
N ALA A 371 -15.44 7.95 6.24
CA ALA A 371 -15.48 9.03 7.22
C ALA A 371 -14.41 10.11 6.93
N CYS A 372 -13.21 9.66 6.57
CA CYS A 372 -12.13 10.54 6.18
C CYS A 372 -12.47 11.34 4.90
N PHE A 373 -13.06 10.68 3.90
CA PHE A 373 -13.47 11.33 2.65
C PHE A 373 -14.65 12.28 2.86
N GLY A 374 -15.63 11.93 3.71
CA GLY A 374 -16.78 12.78 4.05
C GLY A 374 -16.34 14.08 4.73
N ALA A 375 -15.50 13.98 5.75
CA ALA A 375 -14.94 15.16 6.40
C ALA A 375 -14.09 16.01 5.43
N THR A 376 -13.38 15.40 4.48
CA THR A 376 -12.67 16.11 3.40
C THR A 376 -13.63 16.79 2.43
N ALA A 377 -14.76 16.16 2.09
CA ALA A 377 -15.81 16.77 1.28
C ALA A 377 -16.44 17.98 1.96
N GLY A 378 -16.64 17.92 3.28
CA GLY A 378 -17.07 19.07 4.08
C GLY A 378 -16.08 20.23 4.00
N VAL A 379 -14.76 19.96 4.08
CA VAL A 379 -13.71 20.98 3.89
C VAL A 379 -13.72 21.55 2.48
N LEU A 380 -13.94 20.71 1.46
CA LEU A 380 -14.08 21.14 0.07
C LEU A 380 -15.25 22.12 -0.07
N PHE A 381 -16.41 21.79 0.48
CA PHE A 381 -17.59 22.64 0.46
C PHE A 381 -17.34 24.01 1.11
N ILE A 382 -16.74 24.02 2.31
CA ILE A 382 -16.36 25.26 3.01
C ILE A 382 -15.37 26.07 2.18
N SER A 383 -14.36 25.43 1.58
CA SER A 383 -13.34 26.10 0.77
C SER A 383 -13.90 26.75 -0.51
N ILE A 384 -14.96 26.16 -1.08
CA ILE A 384 -15.68 26.74 -2.22
C ILE A 384 -16.46 27.98 -1.76
N ARG A 385 -17.19 27.88 -0.65
CA ARG A 385 -17.97 28.97 -0.05
C ARG A 385 -17.08 30.15 0.30
N ASP A 386 -15.96 29.88 0.95
CA ASP A 386 -15.03 30.91 1.45
C ASP A 386 -14.00 31.35 0.37
N LYS A 387 -14.16 30.87 -0.89
CA LYS A 387 -13.32 31.19 -2.05
C LYS A 387 -11.81 30.90 -1.84
N ASN A 388 -11.48 29.95 -0.94
CA ASN A 388 -10.10 29.56 -0.69
C ASN A 388 -9.61 28.57 -1.77
N LYS A 389 -8.91 29.07 -2.78
CA LYS A 389 -8.44 28.28 -3.94
C LYS A 389 -7.49 27.16 -3.56
N ASP A 390 -6.55 27.41 -2.63
CA ASP A 390 -5.53 26.40 -2.23
C ASP A 390 -6.17 25.23 -1.49
N MET A 391 -7.05 25.51 -0.52
CA MET A 391 -7.75 24.47 0.20
C MET A 391 -8.72 23.70 -0.70
N ARG A 392 -9.41 24.40 -1.62
CA ARG A 392 -10.27 23.76 -2.61
C ARG A 392 -9.52 22.74 -3.47
N GLN A 393 -8.34 23.13 -4.00
CA GLN A 393 -7.53 22.24 -4.84
C GLN A 393 -7.00 21.05 -4.04
N THR A 394 -6.52 21.27 -2.83
CA THR A 394 -6.03 20.23 -1.93
C THR A 394 -7.14 19.23 -1.58
N SER A 395 -8.32 19.73 -1.21
CA SER A 395 -9.45 18.87 -0.82
C SER A 395 -10.03 18.12 -2.02
N LEU A 396 -10.11 18.76 -3.20
CA LEU A 396 -10.60 18.09 -4.41
C LEU A 396 -9.67 16.94 -4.83
N GLY A 397 -8.36 17.18 -4.84
CA GLY A 397 -7.37 16.14 -5.18
C GLY A 397 -7.37 14.99 -4.18
N ALA A 398 -7.45 15.31 -2.89
CA ALA A 398 -7.51 14.31 -1.82
C ALA A 398 -8.80 13.48 -1.88
N LEU A 399 -9.95 14.14 -2.15
CA LEU A 399 -11.25 13.47 -2.27
C LEU A 399 -11.30 12.56 -3.50
N ALA A 400 -10.78 13.00 -4.65
CA ALA A 400 -10.70 12.18 -5.85
C ALA A 400 -9.82 10.94 -5.65
N ALA A 401 -8.63 11.11 -5.04
CA ALA A 401 -7.76 9.99 -4.70
C ALA A 401 -8.43 9.00 -3.75
N GLY A 402 -9.22 9.49 -2.80
CA GLY A 402 -9.98 8.67 -1.86
C GLY A 402 -11.13 7.93 -2.52
N LEU A 403 -12.09 8.63 -3.11
CA LEU A 403 -13.32 8.04 -3.65
C LEU A 403 -13.06 7.08 -4.82
N LEU A 404 -12.08 7.38 -5.67
CA LEU A 404 -11.76 6.55 -6.83
C LEU A 404 -10.65 5.53 -6.55
N GLY A 405 -9.62 5.91 -5.80
CA GLY A 405 -8.45 5.06 -5.54
C GLY A 405 -8.46 4.38 -4.17
N GLY A 406 -9.33 4.77 -3.23
CA GLY A 406 -9.32 4.23 -1.86
C GLY A 406 -8.12 4.67 -1.02
N VAL A 407 -7.45 5.77 -1.40
CA VAL A 407 -6.24 6.29 -0.74
C VAL A 407 -6.61 7.43 0.19
N SER A 408 -6.50 7.22 1.49
CA SER A 408 -6.87 8.19 2.54
C SER A 408 -5.74 9.13 2.96
N GLU A 409 -4.49 8.79 2.67
CA GLU A 409 -3.32 9.55 3.10
C GLU A 409 -3.33 11.03 2.67
N PRO A 410 -3.72 11.40 1.42
CA PRO A 410 -3.80 12.81 1.04
C PRO A 410 -4.81 13.60 1.88
N SER A 411 -5.94 12.99 2.22
CA SER A 411 -6.94 13.57 3.12
C SER A 411 -6.40 13.68 4.54
N LEU A 412 -5.84 12.60 5.05
CA LEU A 412 -5.38 12.51 6.44
C LEU A 412 -4.21 13.46 6.72
N TYR A 413 -3.14 13.43 5.91
CA TYR A 413 -1.96 14.28 6.11
C TYR A 413 -2.16 15.70 5.61
N GLY A 414 -2.84 15.87 4.49
CA GLY A 414 -3.09 17.17 3.88
C GLY A 414 -4.08 18.03 4.66
N ILE A 415 -5.06 17.40 5.32
CA ILE A 415 -6.17 18.11 5.94
C ILE A 415 -6.35 17.74 7.42
N HIS A 416 -6.64 16.47 7.72
CA HIS A 416 -7.14 16.08 9.04
C HIS A 416 -6.12 16.29 10.18
N LEU A 417 -4.87 15.90 9.99
CA LEU A 417 -3.82 16.06 11.01
C LEU A 417 -3.38 17.51 11.19
N ARG A 418 -3.57 18.34 10.16
CA ARG A 418 -3.29 19.78 10.26
C ARG A 418 -4.39 20.53 11.03
N TYR A 419 -5.64 20.09 10.87
CA TYR A 419 -6.81 20.72 11.47
C TYR A 419 -7.48 19.74 12.45
N LYS A 420 -7.05 19.76 13.71
CA LYS A 420 -7.48 18.83 14.76
C LYS A 420 -9.01 18.74 14.94
N LEU A 421 -9.75 19.81 14.64
CA LEU A 421 -11.21 19.80 14.72
C LEU A 421 -11.83 18.89 13.67
N ILE A 422 -11.29 18.89 12.44
CA ILE A 422 -11.74 18.03 11.34
C ILE A 422 -11.47 16.57 11.68
N TYR A 423 -10.28 16.28 12.25
CA TYR A 423 -9.93 14.95 12.71
C TYR A 423 -10.93 14.40 13.75
N LYS A 424 -11.33 15.25 14.73
CA LYS A 424 -12.35 14.86 15.72
C LYS A 424 -13.70 14.58 15.10
N ARG A 425 -14.13 15.33 14.09
CA ARG A 425 -15.40 15.11 13.38
C ARG A 425 -15.38 13.82 12.55
N MET A 426 -14.27 13.55 11.88
CA MET A 426 -14.08 12.27 11.19
C MET A 426 -14.29 11.07 12.14
N LEU A 427 -13.83 11.13 13.40
CA LEU A 427 -14.04 10.06 14.37
C LEU A 427 -15.53 9.80 14.67
N VAL A 428 -16.37 10.84 14.62
CA VAL A 428 -17.83 10.68 14.77
C VAL A 428 -18.40 9.87 13.60
N GLY A 429 -17.98 10.18 12.37
CA GLY A 429 -18.32 9.40 11.18
C GLY A 429 -17.83 7.95 11.26
N CYS A 430 -16.60 7.73 11.75
CA CYS A 430 -16.06 6.39 12.00
C CYS A 430 -16.93 5.58 12.97
N PHE A 431 -17.36 6.20 14.06
CA PHE A 431 -18.22 5.56 15.06
C PHE A 431 -19.61 5.27 14.49
N ALA A 432 -20.25 6.25 13.86
CA ALA A 432 -21.61 6.09 13.30
C ALA A 432 -21.64 4.98 12.24
N GLY A 433 -20.73 5.02 11.25
CA GLY A 433 -20.62 3.96 10.24
C GLY A 433 -20.20 2.62 10.84
N GLY A 434 -19.33 2.63 11.88
CA GLY A 434 -18.94 1.45 12.64
C GLY A 434 -20.11 0.76 13.34
N VAL A 435 -21.03 1.53 13.93
CA VAL A 435 -22.25 1.00 14.51
C VAL A 435 -23.17 0.42 13.43
N VAL A 436 -23.34 1.12 12.30
CA VAL A 436 -24.19 0.66 11.20
C VAL A 436 -23.68 -0.65 10.61
N ILE A 437 -22.38 -0.75 10.31
CA ILE A 437 -21.80 -1.97 9.75
C ILE A 437 -21.83 -3.13 10.75
N ALA A 438 -21.70 -2.85 12.05
CA ALA A 438 -21.82 -3.85 13.11
C ALA A 438 -23.24 -4.41 13.20
N VAL A 439 -24.26 -3.53 13.24
CA VAL A 439 -25.67 -3.92 13.35
C VAL A 439 -26.13 -4.64 12.10
N LEU A 440 -25.94 -4.05 10.92
CA LEU A 440 -26.39 -4.65 9.67
C LEU A 440 -25.62 -5.93 9.33
N GLY A 441 -24.31 -5.97 9.55
CA GLY A 441 -23.51 -7.18 9.33
C GLY A 441 -23.82 -8.32 10.31
N TRP A 442 -24.38 -8.00 11.47
CA TRP A 442 -24.87 -9.00 12.42
C TRP A 442 -26.24 -9.53 12.01
N LEU A 443 -27.16 -8.65 11.58
CA LEU A 443 -28.51 -9.02 11.14
C LEU A 443 -28.50 -9.77 9.80
N PHE A 444 -27.58 -9.43 8.92
CA PHE A 444 -27.44 -9.98 7.58
C PHE A 444 -26.04 -10.58 7.39
N PRO A 445 -25.78 -11.79 7.89
CA PRO A 445 -24.44 -12.39 7.82
C PRO A 445 -24.00 -12.68 6.38
N SER A 446 -22.69 -12.61 6.12
CA SER A 446 -22.06 -13.03 4.88
C SER A 446 -22.15 -14.54 4.72
N VAL A 447 -22.33 -15.00 3.47
CA VAL A 447 -22.12 -16.40 3.13
C VAL A 447 -20.78 -16.51 2.41
N THR A 448 -19.86 -17.30 2.95
CA THR A 448 -18.55 -17.55 2.35
C THR A 448 -18.65 -18.46 1.13
N ALA A 449 -17.58 -18.52 0.33
CA ALA A 449 -17.52 -19.46 -0.80
C ALA A 449 -17.66 -20.95 -0.37
N ALA A 450 -17.33 -21.26 0.88
CA ALA A 450 -17.53 -22.58 1.49
C ALA A 450 -18.96 -22.83 1.99
N GLY A 451 -19.89 -21.85 1.84
CA GLY A 451 -21.25 -21.93 2.33
C GLY A 451 -21.44 -21.65 3.83
N GLU A 452 -20.38 -21.24 4.52
CA GLU A 452 -20.45 -20.91 5.95
C GLU A 452 -21.01 -19.50 6.16
N SER A 453 -21.85 -19.35 7.19
CA SER A 453 -22.41 -18.05 7.58
C SER A 453 -21.46 -17.34 8.54
N VAL A 454 -20.91 -16.20 8.12
CA VAL A 454 -20.00 -15.37 8.91
C VAL A 454 -20.66 -14.02 9.20
N ARG A 455 -20.68 -13.62 10.47
CA ARG A 455 -21.19 -12.30 10.87
C ARG A 455 -20.21 -11.21 10.52
N GLY A 456 -20.73 -10.10 9.96
CA GLY A 456 -19.95 -8.98 9.49
C GLY A 456 -19.86 -8.93 7.95
N VAL A 457 -19.38 -7.83 7.44
CA VAL A 457 -19.14 -7.63 6.00
C VAL A 457 -17.81 -8.22 5.62
N THR A 458 -17.83 -9.18 4.69
CA THR A 458 -16.63 -9.91 4.24
C THR A 458 -16.34 -9.68 2.76
N THR A 459 -15.11 -9.96 2.37
CA THR A 459 -14.67 -9.98 0.97
C THR A 459 -13.71 -11.13 0.71
N ASN A 460 -13.74 -11.68 -0.51
CA ASN A 460 -12.86 -12.76 -0.94
C ASN A 460 -11.64 -12.24 -1.72
N ALA A 461 -11.54 -10.92 -1.89
CA ALA A 461 -10.43 -10.29 -2.61
C ALA A 461 -9.89 -9.10 -1.83
N PHE A 462 -8.58 -8.90 -1.89
CA PHE A 462 -7.97 -7.69 -1.35
C PHE A 462 -8.20 -6.54 -2.32
N ALA A 463 -8.83 -5.47 -1.82
CA ALA A 463 -9.06 -4.24 -2.58
C ALA A 463 -8.96 -3.01 -1.67
N PHE A 464 -8.41 -1.93 -2.21
CA PHE A 464 -8.45 -0.64 -1.51
C PHE A 464 -9.89 -0.10 -1.52
N THR A 465 -10.37 0.31 -0.37
CA THR A 465 -11.78 0.67 -0.17
C THR A 465 -12.13 2.01 -0.83
N SER A 466 -12.78 1.94 -1.98
CA SER A 466 -13.25 3.07 -2.79
C SER A 466 -14.70 2.84 -3.24
N LEU A 467 -15.30 3.80 -3.94
CA LEU A 467 -16.62 3.59 -4.56
C LEU A 467 -16.62 2.46 -5.58
N LEU A 468 -15.51 2.31 -6.32
CA LEU A 468 -15.35 1.27 -7.33
C LEU A 468 -15.25 -0.14 -6.74
N THR A 469 -14.87 -0.25 -5.46
CA THR A 469 -14.67 -1.55 -4.79
C THR A 469 -15.88 -2.04 -4.03
N ILE A 470 -17.00 -1.31 -4.01
CA ILE A 470 -18.25 -1.76 -3.36
C ILE A 470 -18.65 -3.18 -3.82
N PRO A 471 -18.60 -3.54 -5.13
CA PRO A 471 -18.99 -4.88 -5.61
C PRO A 471 -18.05 -6.01 -5.18
N VAL A 472 -16.91 -5.73 -4.55
CA VAL A 472 -15.97 -6.74 -4.06
C VAL A 472 -16.44 -7.35 -2.72
N PHE A 473 -17.36 -6.68 -2.03
CA PHE A 473 -17.89 -7.11 -0.74
C PHE A 473 -19.09 -8.05 -0.90
N ASN A 474 -19.12 -9.15 -0.16
CA ASN A 474 -20.17 -10.16 -0.23
C ASN A 474 -21.57 -9.59 0.14
N GLN A 475 -21.62 -8.66 1.12
CA GLN A 475 -22.84 -7.89 1.40
C GLN A 475 -22.68 -6.45 0.89
N MET A 476 -22.67 -6.32 -0.42
CA MET A 476 -22.48 -5.05 -1.12
C MET A 476 -23.38 -3.92 -0.60
N TRP A 477 -24.68 -4.19 -0.37
CA TRP A 477 -25.65 -3.19 0.09
C TRP A 477 -25.39 -2.78 1.55
N VAL A 478 -25.05 -3.72 2.44
CA VAL A 478 -24.70 -3.41 3.85
C VAL A 478 -23.47 -2.52 3.88
N TYR A 479 -22.44 -2.88 3.10
CA TYR A 479 -21.24 -2.08 2.97
C TYR A 479 -21.56 -0.68 2.44
N ALA A 480 -22.34 -0.58 1.35
CA ALA A 480 -22.70 0.70 0.73
C ALA A 480 -23.45 1.63 1.70
N VAL A 481 -24.43 1.11 2.45
CA VAL A 481 -25.17 1.88 3.47
C VAL A 481 -24.22 2.35 4.57
N SER A 482 -23.34 1.47 5.06
CA SER A 482 -22.44 1.78 6.17
C SER A 482 -21.42 2.88 5.80
N ILE A 483 -20.83 2.80 4.60
CA ILE A 483 -19.92 3.83 4.12
C ILE A 483 -20.64 5.15 3.79
N ALA A 484 -21.89 5.09 3.32
CA ALA A 484 -22.69 6.28 3.07
C ALA A 484 -23.00 7.02 4.38
N VAL A 485 -23.41 6.31 5.43
CA VAL A 485 -23.61 6.91 6.76
C VAL A 485 -22.32 7.50 7.29
N SER A 486 -21.23 6.77 7.18
CA SER A 486 -19.90 7.24 7.62
C SER A 486 -19.42 8.50 6.89
N PHE A 487 -19.76 8.62 5.60
CA PHE A 487 -19.41 9.77 4.77
C PHE A 487 -20.24 11.02 5.09
N ILE A 488 -21.54 10.83 5.38
CA ILE A 488 -22.48 11.94 5.60
C ILE A 488 -22.36 12.52 7.01
N VAL A 489 -22.13 11.69 8.03
CA VAL A 489 -22.02 12.08 9.44
C VAL A 489 -20.67 12.72 9.74
#